data_e0e778a5dbcefe75f736f17221146b62
#
_entry.id   e0e778a5dbcefe75f736f17221146b62
#
_cell.length_a   1.000
_cell.length_b   1.000
_cell.length_c   1.000
_cell.angle_alpha   90.00
_cell.angle_beta   90.00
_cell.angle_gamma   90.00
#
_symmetry.space_group_name_H-M   'P 1'
#
loop_
_entity.id
_entity.type
_entity.pdbx_description
1 polymer ?
#
loop_
_entity_poly.entity_id
_entity_poly.type
_entity_poly.pdbx_seq_one_letter_code
_entity_poly.pdbx_strand_id
1 'polypeptide(L)'
;MRKMIQKFQITLATKITILRILLTVPIVVLVSFNEFYVSFVLFIFASVTDFLDGYLARKMNEVTDLGKFVDQLADKILITSTFIAFMGLGFLGTWFVITVVVRDIIVNGVRMIAAEKGKVIAADKLGKIKTIFQVALVFLLFIHGLIGLQGSGMLTILVWMSFFLTVISGINYVIRNIHIFKGA
;
A
#
# COMPACT_ATOMS: atom_id res chain seq x y z
N MET A 1 14.04 4.30 -35.98
CA MET A 1 12.78 3.55 -35.91
C MET A 1 12.86 2.15 -35.25
N ARG A 2 13.96 1.75 -34.62
CA ARG A 2 14.19 0.41 -34.02
C ARG A 2 14.15 0.37 -32.46
N LYS A 3 13.72 1.43 -31.76
CA LYS A 3 13.70 1.53 -30.27
C LYS A 3 12.32 1.47 -29.62
N MET A 4 11.25 1.17 -30.35
CA MET A 4 9.88 1.27 -29.84
C MET A 4 9.12 -0.06 -29.71
N ILE A 5 9.81 -1.18 -29.69
CA ILE A 5 9.21 -2.44 -29.24
C ILE A 5 10.05 -2.95 -28.06
N GLN A 6 10.06 -2.23 -26.95
CA GLN A 6 10.35 -2.91 -25.68
C GLN A 6 9.21 -3.89 -25.46
N LYS A 7 9.49 -5.17 -25.81
CA LYS A 7 8.61 -6.29 -25.52
C LYS A 7 8.04 -6.11 -24.12
N PHE A 8 6.74 -6.07 -24.01
CA PHE A 8 6.00 -6.18 -22.73
C PHE A 8 6.39 -7.52 -22.10
N GLN A 9 7.52 -7.56 -21.41
CA GLN A 9 7.98 -8.78 -20.74
C GLN A 9 7.33 -8.82 -19.36
N ILE A 10 6.29 -9.63 -19.25
CA ILE A 10 5.72 -9.99 -17.97
C ILE A 10 6.70 -10.95 -17.29
N THR A 11 7.53 -10.43 -16.42
CA THR A 11 8.50 -11.21 -15.64
C THR A 11 7.78 -12.07 -14.59
N LEU A 12 8.48 -13.05 -14.02
CA LEU A 12 7.94 -13.86 -12.92
C LEU A 12 7.51 -12.98 -11.75
N ALA A 13 8.32 -11.97 -11.39
CA ALA A 13 7.99 -11.00 -10.35
C ALA A 13 6.67 -10.26 -10.66
N THR A 14 6.49 -9.78 -11.90
CA THR A 14 5.23 -9.11 -12.30
C THR A 14 4.01 -10.05 -12.19
N LYS A 15 4.16 -11.34 -12.48
CA LYS A 15 3.07 -12.32 -12.32
C LYS A 15 2.68 -12.50 -10.86
N ILE A 16 3.67 -12.57 -9.95
CA ILE A 16 3.43 -12.68 -8.51
C ILE A 16 2.70 -11.42 -7.99
N THR A 17 3.11 -10.25 -8.45
CA THR A 17 2.45 -8.99 -8.09
C THR A 17 0.99 -8.93 -8.57
N ILE A 18 0.70 -9.41 -9.80
CA ILE A 18 -0.67 -9.51 -10.31
C ILE A 18 -1.49 -10.50 -9.47
N LEU A 19 -0.91 -11.65 -9.10
CA LEU A 19 -1.56 -12.62 -8.22
C LEU A 19 -1.93 -11.98 -6.87
N ARG A 20 -1.07 -11.12 -6.29
CA ARG A 20 -1.37 -10.37 -5.07
C ARG A 20 -2.59 -9.47 -5.22
N ILE A 21 -2.72 -8.76 -6.34
CA ILE A 21 -3.90 -7.94 -6.63
C ILE A 21 -5.15 -8.81 -6.68
N LEU A 22 -5.08 -9.96 -7.36
CA LEU A 22 -6.20 -10.91 -7.43
C LEU A 22 -6.56 -11.49 -6.05
N LEU A 23 -5.56 -11.80 -5.21
CA LEU A 23 -5.76 -12.28 -3.84
C LEU A 23 -6.40 -11.23 -2.94
N THR A 24 -6.28 -9.95 -3.23
CA THR A 24 -6.94 -8.90 -2.45
C THR A 24 -8.46 -9.05 -2.47
N VAL A 25 -9.05 -9.51 -3.58
CA VAL A 25 -10.50 -9.68 -3.69
C VAL A 25 -11.03 -10.70 -2.67
N PRO A 26 -10.55 -11.97 -2.63
CA PRO A 26 -11.02 -12.93 -1.63
C PRO A 26 -10.70 -12.49 -0.19
N ILE A 27 -9.59 -11.80 0.07
CA ILE A 27 -9.29 -11.26 1.41
C ILE A 27 -10.39 -10.31 1.85
N VAL A 28 -10.76 -9.32 1.02
CA VAL A 28 -11.81 -8.33 1.33
C VAL A 28 -13.17 -9.00 1.52
N VAL A 29 -13.52 -9.94 0.65
CA VAL A 29 -14.78 -10.69 0.74
C VAL A 29 -14.85 -11.47 2.05
N LEU A 30 -13.80 -12.21 2.40
CA LEU A 30 -13.76 -13.02 3.63
C LEU A 30 -13.82 -12.14 4.88
N VAL A 31 -13.11 -10.99 4.90
CA VAL A 31 -13.23 -10.01 6.00
C VAL A 31 -14.68 -9.54 6.14
N SER A 32 -15.36 -9.22 5.02
CA SER A 32 -16.75 -8.75 5.03
C SER A 32 -17.74 -9.80 5.57
N PHE A 33 -17.40 -11.07 5.46
CA PHE A 33 -18.17 -12.20 6.05
C PHE A 33 -17.70 -12.59 7.45
N ASN A 34 -16.81 -11.81 8.09
CA ASN A 34 -16.20 -12.09 9.40
C ASN A 34 -15.32 -13.36 9.43
N GLU A 35 -14.89 -13.86 8.30
CA GLU A 35 -13.99 -15.01 8.19
C GLU A 35 -12.52 -14.56 8.39
N PHE A 36 -12.24 -14.07 9.61
CA PHE A 36 -10.96 -13.41 9.92
C PHE A 36 -9.76 -14.35 9.85
N TYR A 37 -9.91 -15.62 10.20
CA TYR A 37 -8.80 -16.58 10.19
C TYR A 37 -8.27 -16.82 8.77
N VAL A 38 -9.17 -17.19 7.86
CA VAL A 38 -8.80 -17.50 6.47
C VAL A 38 -8.29 -16.25 5.76
N SER A 39 -8.96 -15.12 5.96
CA SER A 39 -8.55 -13.84 5.37
C SER A 39 -7.18 -13.37 5.89
N PHE A 40 -6.87 -13.60 7.18
CA PHE A 40 -5.57 -13.28 7.76
C PHE A 40 -4.45 -14.14 7.16
N VAL A 41 -4.67 -15.44 7.03
CA VAL A 41 -3.69 -16.35 6.38
C VAL A 41 -3.42 -15.92 4.94
N LEU A 42 -4.47 -15.58 4.17
CA LEU A 42 -4.31 -15.06 2.81
C LEU A 42 -3.58 -13.71 2.76
N PHE A 43 -3.86 -12.82 3.72
CA PHE A 43 -3.16 -11.54 3.84
C PHE A 43 -1.67 -11.72 4.14
N ILE A 44 -1.32 -12.62 5.06
CA ILE A 44 0.09 -12.96 5.34
C ILE A 44 0.75 -13.52 4.07
N PHE A 45 0.08 -14.46 3.39
CA PHE A 45 0.60 -15.03 2.16
C PHE A 45 0.85 -13.96 1.08
N ALA A 46 -0.12 -13.06 0.86
CA ALA A 46 0.02 -11.93 -0.07
C ALA A 46 1.17 -10.99 0.32
N SER A 47 1.36 -10.72 1.61
CA SER A 47 2.44 -9.86 2.12
C SER A 47 3.82 -10.52 2.01
N VAL A 48 3.92 -11.82 2.22
CA VAL A 48 5.18 -12.57 2.05
C VAL A 48 5.57 -12.65 0.57
N THR A 49 4.59 -12.84 -0.32
CA THR A 49 4.86 -12.86 -1.77
C THR A 49 5.41 -11.53 -2.26
N ASP A 50 5.04 -10.39 -1.66
CA ASP A 50 5.62 -9.06 -1.94
C ASP A 50 7.13 -9.01 -1.64
N PHE A 51 7.53 -9.53 -0.50
CA PHE A 51 8.95 -9.60 -0.16
C PHE A 51 9.73 -10.50 -1.11
N LEU A 52 9.12 -11.62 -1.54
CA LEU A 52 9.74 -12.59 -2.43
C LEU A 52 9.90 -12.07 -3.85
N ASP A 53 8.88 -11.40 -4.43
CA ASP A 53 8.96 -10.90 -5.80
C ASP A 53 9.99 -9.77 -5.93
N GLY A 54 10.06 -8.86 -4.95
CA GLY A 54 11.09 -7.83 -4.89
C GLY A 54 12.51 -8.41 -4.74
N TYR A 55 12.67 -9.50 -4.00
CA TYR A 55 13.96 -10.20 -3.90
C TYR A 55 14.34 -10.90 -5.20
N LEU A 56 13.38 -11.62 -5.81
CA LEU A 56 13.59 -12.35 -7.07
C LEU A 56 13.92 -11.42 -8.22
N ALA A 57 13.17 -10.31 -8.38
CA ALA A 57 13.42 -9.32 -9.43
C ALA A 57 14.84 -8.75 -9.38
N ARG A 58 15.35 -8.48 -8.17
CA ARG A 58 16.73 -7.99 -7.97
C ARG A 58 17.76 -9.06 -8.25
N LYS A 59 17.53 -10.29 -7.82
CA LYS A 59 18.46 -11.42 -8.01
C LYS A 59 18.56 -11.84 -9.48
N MET A 60 17.47 -11.74 -10.23
CA MET A 60 17.42 -12.13 -11.64
C MET A 60 17.78 -10.98 -12.60
N ASN A 61 18.06 -9.76 -12.08
CA ASN A 61 18.25 -8.54 -12.88
C ASN A 61 17.10 -8.27 -13.88
N GLU A 62 15.88 -8.71 -13.56
CA GLU A 62 14.67 -8.57 -14.39
C GLU A 62 13.77 -7.42 -13.89
N VAL A 63 14.37 -6.33 -13.43
CA VAL A 63 13.62 -5.17 -12.93
C VAL A 63 13.09 -4.38 -14.12
N THR A 64 11.79 -4.48 -14.40
CA THR A 64 11.12 -3.71 -15.46
C THR A 64 10.37 -2.52 -14.88
N ASP A 65 10.19 -1.46 -15.68
CA ASP A 65 9.43 -0.29 -15.23
C ASP A 65 7.94 -0.61 -15.02
N LEU A 66 7.38 -1.52 -15.84
CA LEU A 66 6.04 -2.07 -15.62
C LEU A 66 5.95 -2.81 -14.28
N GLY A 67 6.95 -3.67 -13.97
CA GLY A 67 6.98 -4.40 -12.70
C GLY A 67 6.98 -3.46 -11.49
N LYS A 68 7.82 -2.43 -11.50
CA LYS A 68 7.86 -1.40 -10.44
C LYS A 68 6.52 -0.67 -10.28
N PHE A 69 5.87 -0.36 -11.40
CA PHE A 69 4.58 0.34 -11.39
C PHE A 69 3.47 -0.55 -10.79
N VAL A 70 3.36 -1.79 -11.27
CA VAL A 70 2.34 -2.75 -10.78
C VAL A 70 2.57 -3.07 -9.30
N ASP A 71 3.83 -3.22 -8.86
CA ASP A 71 4.22 -3.45 -7.48
C ASP A 71 3.75 -2.30 -6.55
N GLN A 72 4.03 -1.05 -6.93
CA GLN A 72 3.56 0.12 -6.18
C GLN A 72 2.03 0.21 -6.08
N LEU A 73 1.31 -0.29 -7.09
CA LEU A 73 -0.15 -0.34 -7.07
C LEU A 73 -0.64 -1.47 -6.16
N ALA A 74 -0.07 -2.67 -6.28
CA ALA A 74 -0.48 -3.86 -5.54
C ALA A 74 -0.42 -3.65 -4.03
N ASP A 75 0.68 -3.06 -3.55
CA ASP A 75 0.90 -2.71 -2.15
C ASP A 75 -0.23 -1.83 -1.59
N LYS A 76 -0.59 -0.79 -2.33
CA LYS A 76 -1.64 0.14 -1.93
C LYS A 76 -3.02 -0.48 -2.02
N ILE A 77 -3.28 -1.26 -3.07
CA ILE A 77 -4.55 -1.97 -3.24
C ILE A 77 -4.77 -2.91 -2.06
N LEU A 78 -3.78 -3.73 -1.69
CA LEU A 78 -3.91 -4.68 -0.60
C LEU A 78 -4.25 -3.99 0.73
N ILE A 79 -3.44 -3.02 1.16
CA ILE A 79 -3.63 -2.32 2.46
C ILE A 79 -4.92 -1.51 2.47
N THR A 80 -5.16 -0.71 1.41
CA THR A 80 -6.33 0.19 1.37
C THR A 80 -7.63 -0.61 1.29
N SER A 81 -7.70 -1.67 0.48
CA SER A 81 -8.89 -2.50 0.38
C SER A 81 -9.19 -3.24 1.69
N THR A 82 -8.14 -3.69 2.41
CA THR A 82 -8.29 -4.28 3.74
C THR A 82 -8.84 -3.25 4.74
N PHE A 83 -8.35 -2.00 4.73
CA PHE A 83 -8.92 -0.94 5.57
C PHE A 83 -10.38 -0.64 5.23
N ILE A 84 -10.75 -0.64 3.95
CA ILE A 84 -12.14 -0.44 3.52
C ILE A 84 -13.04 -1.57 4.04
N ALA A 85 -12.57 -2.83 3.99
CA ALA A 85 -13.31 -3.96 4.52
C ALA A 85 -13.53 -3.84 6.03
N PHE A 86 -12.50 -3.54 6.80
CA PHE A 86 -12.63 -3.32 8.26
C PHE A 86 -13.43 -2.06 8.61
N MET A 87 -13.42 -1.03 7.76
CA MET A 87 -14.31 0.13 7.91
C MET A 87 -15.79 -0.29 7.74
N GLY A 88 -16.08 -1.16 6.78
CA GLY A 88 -17.43 -1.71 6.59
C GLY A 88 -17.96 -2.47 7.80
N LEU A 89 -17.08 -3.07 8.59
CA LEU A 89 -17.40 -3.75 9.86
C LEU A 89 -17.44 -2.79 11.08
N GLY A 90 -17.16 -1.50 10.89
CA GLY A 90 -17.14 -0.53 11.98
C GLY A 90 -15.87 -0.51 12.83
N PHE A 91 -14.81 -1.27 12.45
CA PHE A 91 -13.54 -1.30 13.19
C PHE A 91 -12.69 -0.04 12.96
N LEU A 92 -12.89 0.63 11.82
CA LEU A 92 -12.21 1.87 11.46
C LEU A 92 -13.22 2.96 11.10
N GLY A 93 -12.92 4.18 11.50
CA GLY A 93 -13.69 5.35 11.08
C GLY A 93 -13.45 5.70 9.61
N THR A 94 -14.50 6.12 8.91
CA THR A 94 -14.45 6.55 7.50
C THR A 94 -13.40 7.66 7.29
N TRP A 95 -13.28 8.61 8.23
CA TRP A 95 -12.31 9.69 8.21
C TRP A 95 -10.86 9.20 8.11
N PHE A 96 -10.53 8.09 8.81
CA PHE A 96 -9.20 7.48 8.75
C PHE A 96 -8.89 6.94 7.35
N VAL A 97 -9.82 6.13 6.81
CA VAL A 97 -9.62 5.49 5.50
C VAL A 97 -9.54 6.54 4.39
N ILE A 98 -10.41 7.55 4.40
CA ILE A 98 -10.35 8.65 3.45
C ILE A 98 -9.01 9.37 3.53
N THR A 99 -8.50 9.66 4.73
CA THR A 99 -7.20 10.33 4.91
C THR A 99 -6.05 9.52 4.30
N VAL A 100 -6.05 8.19 4.51
CA VAL A 100 -5.03 7.31 3.91
C VAL A 100 -5.10 7.35 2.38
N VAL A 101 -6.29 7.18 1.82
CA VAL A 101 -6.52 7.18 0.36
C VAL A 101 -6.12 8.51 -0.27
N VAL A 102 -6.62 9.63 0.26
CA VAL A 102 -6.34 10.97 -0.26
C VAL A 102 -4.84 11.27 -0.22
N ARG A 103 -4.19 10.97 0.91
CA ARG A 103 -2.74 11.15 1.03
C ARG A 103 -1.98 10.33 -0.01
N ASP A 104 -2.34 9.08 -0.22
CA ASP A 104 -1.62 8.21 -1.15
C ASP A 104 -1.85 8.64 -2.60
N ILE A 105 -3.03 9.14 -2.95
CA ILE A 105 -3.30 9.74 -4.26
C ILE A 105 -2.46 11.00 -4.47
N ILE A 106 -2.43 11.92 -3.50
CA ILE A 106 -1.66 13.17 -3.59
C ILE A 106 -0.17 12.87 -3.78
N VAL A 107 0.41 12.01 -2.94
CA VAL A 107 1.83 11.67 -3.02
C VAL A 107 2.19 10.99 -4.34
N ASN A 108 1.30 10.13 -4.87
CA ASN A 108 1.50 9.52 -6.18
C ASN A 108 1.40 10.56 -7.30
N GLY A 109 0.44 11.48 -7.23
CA GLY A 109 0.31 12.58 -8.20
C GLY A 109 1.59 13.41 -8.26
N VAL A 110 2.17 13.80 -7.11
CA VAL A 110 3.45 14.52 -7.06
C VAL A 110 4.58 13.71 -7.72
N ARG A 111 4.65 12.39 -7.47
CA ARG A 111 5.65 11.52 -8.11
C ARG A 111 5.47 11.41 -9.61
N MET A 112 4.23 11.32 -10.09
CA MET A 112 3.94 11.26 -11.53
C MET A 112 4.37 12.54 -12.23
N ILE A 113 4.04 13.72 -11.69
CA ILE A 113 4.46 15.01 -12.24
C ILE A 113 5.98 15.15 -12.24
N ALA A 114 6.65 14.67 -11.19
CA ALA A 114 8.10 14.68 -11.13
C ALA A 114 8.74 13.78 -12.20
N ALA A 115 8.20 12.58 -12.39
CA ALA A 115 8.67 11.64 -13.38
C ALA A 115 8.51 12.16 -14.82
N GLU A 116 7.39 12.85 -15.10
CA GLU A 116 7.17 13.54 -16.38
C GLU A 116 8.23 14.61 -16.66
N LYS A 117 8.68 15.31 -15.60
CA LYS A 117 9.79 16.28 -15.68
C LYS A 117 11.19 15.64 -15.62
N GLY A 118 11.29 14.32 -15.76
CA GLY A 118 12.56 13.57 -15.70
C GLY A 118 13.22 13.54 -14.32
N LYS A 119 12.48 13.89 -13.24
CA LYS A 119 13.00 13.90 -11.87
C LYS A 119 12.50 12.68 -11.10
N VAL A 120 13.43 11.90 -10.54
CA VAL A 120 13.08 10.76 -9.66
C VAL A 120 13.10 11.22 -8.21
N ILE A 121 11.93 11.18 -7.55
CA ILE A 121 11.81 11.51 -6.13
C ILE A 121 11.85 10.24 -5.29
N ALA A 122 12.82 10.17 -4.38
CA ALA A 122 12.95 9.07 -3.43
C ALA A 122 11.81 9.06 -2.39
N ALA A 123 11.55 7.88 -1.83
CA ALA A 123 10.62 7.74 -0.71
C ALA A 123 11.19 8.44 0.54
N ASP A 124 10.38 9.29 1.19
CA ASP A 124 10.75 9.96 2.43
C ASP A 124 10.76 8.98 3.62
N LYS A 125 11.63 9.23 4.62
CA LYS A 125 11.72 8.41 5.84
C LYS A 125 10.38 8.34 6.58
N LEU A 126 9.65 9.46 6.67
CA LEU A 126 8.33 9.51 7.30
C LEU A 126 7.31 8.65 6.55
N GLY A 127 7.39 8.59 5.22
CA GLY A 127 6.55 7.71 4.41
C GLY A 127 6.80 6.23 4.69
N LYS A 128 8.04 5.83 4.96
CA LYS A 128 8.37 4.45 5.35
C LYS A 128 7.81 4.11 6.73
N ILE A 129 7.99 4.99 7.71
CA ILE A 129 7.47 4.83 9.07
C ILE A 129 5.95 4.71 9.04
N LYS A 130 5.25 5.59 8.30
CA LYS A 130 3.79 5.51 8.09
C LYS A 130 3.36 4.13 7.61
N THR A 131 4.07 3.56 6.63
CA THR A 131 3.72 2.24 6.07
C THR A 131 3.86 1.14 7.12
N ILE A 132 4.93 1.17 7.93
CA ILE A 132 5.12 0.20 9.02
C ILE A 132 3.93 0.24 9.99
N PHE A 133 3.50 1.45 10.40
CA PHE A 133 2.36 1.60 11.31
C PHE A 133 1.04 1.14 10.67
N GLN A 134 0.84 1.35 9.39
CA GLN A 134 -0.35 0.88 8.68
C GLN A 134 -0.38 -0.65 8.56
N VAL A 135 0.76 -1.28 8.27
CA VAL A 135 0.87 -2.75 8.27
C VAL A 135 0.60 -3.31 9.66
N ALA A 136 1.22 -2.74 10.70
CA ALA A 136 0.98 -3.14 12.09
C ALA A 136 -0.50 -2.98 12.48
N LEU A 137 -1.16 -1.91 12.02
CA LEU A 137 -2.59 -1.70 12.24
C LEU A 137 -3.43 -2.79 11.58
N VAL A 138 -3.12 -3.19 10.33
CA VAL A 138 -3.83 -4.29 9.65
C VAL A 138 -3.69 -5.59 10.45
N PHE A 139 -2.48 -5.93 10.90
CA PHE A 139 -2.26 -7.10 11.77
C PHE A 139 -3.11 -7.04 13.03
N LEU A 140 -3.14 -5.90 13.70
CA LEU A 140 -3.92 -5.73 14.93
C LEU A 140 -5.44 -5.81 14.67
N LEU A 141 -5.92 -5.31 13.51
CA LEU A 141 -7.32 -5.44 13.10
C LEU A 141 -7.73 -6.90 12.91
N PHE A 142 -6.88 -7.71 12.27
CA PHE A 142 -7.15 -9.15 12.14
C PHE A 142 -7.16 -9.84 13.50
N ILE A 143 -6.19 -9.56 14.38
CA ILE A 143 -6.15 -10.11 15.74
C ILE A 143 -7.41 -9.69 16.52
N HIS A 144 -7.81 -8.43 16.40
CA HIS A 144 -9.03 -7.91 17.03
C HIS A 144 -10.28 -8.65 16.56
N GLY A 145 -10.41 -8.89 15.24
CA GLY A 145 -11.50 -9.69 14.67
C GLY A 145 -11.49 -11.15 15.16
N LEU A 146 -10.31 -11.77 15.25
CA LEU A 146 -10.16 -13.17 15.69
C LEU A 146 -10.52 -13.40 17.16
N ILE A 147 -10.16 -12.47 18.04
CA ILE A 147 -10.29 -12.63 19.51
C ILE A 147 -11.58 -11.95 20.02
N GLY A 148 -12.27 -11.17 19.18
CA GLY A 148 -13.47 -10.45 19.56
C GLY A 148 -13.26 -9.38 20.63
N LEU A 149 -12.06 -8.80 20.70
CA LEU A 149 -11.71 -7.77 21.67
C LEU A 149 -12.47 -6.47 21.35
N GLN A 150 -13.59 -6.24 22.01
CA GLN A 150 -14.28 -4.95 21.92
C GLN A 150 -13.53 -3.89 22.74
N GLY A 151 -13.22 -2.73 22.11
CA GLY A 151 -12.72 -1.55 22.81
C GLY A 151 -11.25 -1.60 23.26
N SER A 152 -10.36 -2.30 22.54
CA SER A 152 -8.95 -2.30 22.93
C SER A 152 -8.32 -0.90 22.75
N GLY A 153 -7.88 -0.29 23.86
CA GLY A 153 -7.17 1.00 23.84
C GLY A 153 -5.95 0.97 22.92
N MET A 154 -5.31 -0.20 22.75
CA MET A 154 -4.19 -0.40 21.84
C MET A 154 -4.58 -0.16 20.37
N LEU A 155 -5.75 -0.65 19.92
CA LEU A 155 -6.24 -0.42 18.57
C LEU A 155 -6.48 1.09 18.34
N THR A 156 -7.14 1.75 19.29
CA THR A 156 -7.39 3.20 19.24
C THR A 156 -6.09 4.00 19.14
N ILE A 157 -5.10 3.68 19.98
CA ILE A 157 -3.79 4.34 19.95
C ILE A 157 -3.13 4.16 18.58
N LEU A 158 -3.13 2.94 18.03
CA LEU A 158 -2.48 2.65 16.77
C LEU A 158 -3.18 3.31 15.58
N VAL A 159 -4.52 3.43 15.60
CA VAL A 159 -5.30 4.19 14.62
C VAL A 159 -4.89 5.66 14.63
N TRP A 160 -4.84 6.30 15.82
CA TRP A 160 -4.44 7.71 15.92
C TRP A 160 -2.98 7.95 15.53
N MET A 161 -2.06 7.08 15.92
CA MET A 161 -0.65 7.16 15.50
C MET A 161 -0.53 7.04 13.98
N SER A 162 -1.20 6.06 13.38
CA SER A 162 -1.21 5.89 11.92
C SER A 162 -1.83 7.08 11.20
N PHE A 163 -2.88 7.68 11.78
CA PHE A 163 -3.52 8.88 11.24
C PHE A 163 -2.55 10.06 11.22
N PHE A 164 -1.98 10.43 12.37
CA PHE A 164 -1.06 11.56 12.46
C PHE A 164 0.18 11.37 11.58
N LEU A 165 0.75 10.16 11.56
CA LEU A 165 1.88 9.86 10.66
C LEU A 165 1.49 9.98 9.18
N THR A 166 0.27 9.58 8.83
CA THR A 166 -0.24 9.71 7.45
C THR A 166 -0.36 11.18 7.05
N VAL A 167 -0.97 12.02 7.90
CA VAL A 167 -1.13 13.46 7.65
C VAL A 167 0.22 14.16 7.58
N ILE A 168 1.06 14.00 8.61
CA ILE A 168 2.36 14.66 8.71
C ILE A 168 3.27 14.25 7.53
N SER A 169 3.32 12.94 7.20
CA SER A 169 4.14 12.48 6.07
C SER A 169 3.64 13.00 4.72
N GLY A 170 2.32 13.15 4.56
CA GLY A 170 1.73 13.73 3.35
C GLY A 170 2.08 15.20 3.17
N ILE A 171 1.85 16.00 4.20
CA ILE A 171 2.15 17.44 4.21
C ILE A 171 3.66 17.66 3.99
N ASN A 172 4.51 16.99 4.76
CA ASN A 172 5.96 17.10 4.61
C ASN A 172 6.43 16.74 3.20
N TYR A 173 5.85 15.69 2.60
CA TYR A 173 6.20 15.27 1.25
C TYR A 173 5.85 16.33 0.21
N VAL A 174 4.66 16.94 0.28
CA VAL A 174 4.23 18.01 -0.63
C VAL A 174 5.10 19.24 -0.46
N ILE A 175 5.35 19.70 0.78
CA ILE A 175 6.16 20.89 1.05
C ILE A 175 7.58 20.72 0.52
N ARG A 176 8.23 19.59 0.76
CA ARG A 176 9.60 19.32 0.28
C ARG A 176 9.70 19.28 -1.24
N ASN A 177 8.63 18.93 -1.93
CA ASN A 177 8.62 18.78 -3.38
C ASN A 177 7.85 19.91 -4.09
N ILE A 178 7.47 20.96 -3.39
CA ILE A 178 6.70 22.10 -3.95
C ILE A 178 7.41 22.78 -5.13
N HIS A 179 8.75 22.70 -5.16
CA HIS A 179 9.56 23.26 -6.24
C HIS A 179 9.27 22.61 -7.62
N ILE A 180 8.69 21.41 -7.63
CA ILE A 180 8.31 20.72 -8.86
C ILE A 180 7.16 21.44 -9.56
N PHE A 181 6.29 22.09 -8.79
CA PHE A 181 5.16 22.86 -9.31
C PHE A 181 5.58 24.28 -9.76
N LYS A 182 6.70 24.81 -9.25
CA LYS A 182 7.16 26.18 -9.53
C LYS A 182 7.92 26.32 -10.85
N GLY A 183 8.09 25.27 -11.62
CA GLY A 183 8.84 25.26 -12.89
C GLY A 183 7.95 24.99 -14.11
N ALA A 184 6.70 25.47 -14.07
CA ALA A 184 5.79 25.48 -15.21
C ALA A 184 5.66 26.89 -15.73
#